data_d4ffbf0a47cd456c10ffd6e367383c8f
#
_entry.id   d4ffbf0a47cd456c10ffd6e367383c8f
#
_cell.length_a   1.000
_cell.length_b   1.000
_cell.length_c   1.000
_cell.angle_alpha   90.00
_cell.angle_beta   90.00
_cell.angle_gamma   90.00
#
_symmetry.space_group_name_H-M   'P 1'
#
loop_
_entity.id
_entity.type
_entity.pdbx_description
1 polymer ?
#
loop_
_entity_poly.entity_id
_entity_poly.type
_entity_poly.pdbx_seq_one_letter_code
_entity_poly.pdbx_strand_id
1 'polypeptide(L)'
;MSCDPLVTEFPTKQAAREYEANSITVPLNKDTLTVVTWNIRFGIGRAEWFGDSCGELVLFDKDEIQNGLELLAEKIIAMDADILLLQEVDIDSKRSAYIDQVQWLLDNTTMNYGVYASMWEVQFVPSDGLGRVNTGNAILSRWSLSEAERLQLSLRGDQDALTKAFYVRRNVLRAKVNYPDSPFWAVDIHASAFSNDDTKQKQYLEFKNILDELDSQGKNFIAGGDLNELPPGAVKNNYCDNDRCPGELAEDDEGCDFSNETTWLSSLFDTYVPAVSLIDYLNDENLYFTHASTHDASDERYQWNRKLDYLFTNTNWVVLSAVTHQDAVLESDHVAVGAKWVVP
;
A
#
# COMPACT_ATOMS: atom_id res chain seq x y z
N MET A 1 -8.07 -21.37 -24.57
CA MET A 1 -7.78 -20.13 -23.81
C MET A 1 -6.89 -19.30 -24.70
N SER A 2 -7.31 -18.08 -25.05
CA SER A 2 -6.44 -17.13 -25.75
C SER A 2 -5.41 -16.67 -24.71
N CYS A 3 -4.12 -16.87 -24.97
CA CYS A 3 -3.08 -16.22 -24.19
C CYS A 3 -3.05 -14.76 -24.65
N ASP A 4 -3.79 -13.90 -23.97
CA ASP A 4 -3.66 -12.45 -24.13
C ASP A 4 -2.44 -12.03 -23.31
N PRO A 5 -1.35 -11.52 -23.92
CA PRO A 5 -0.17 -11.11 -23.19
C PRO A 5 -0.33 -9.73 -22.54
N LEU A 6 -1.41 -9.00 -22.87
CA LEU A 6 -1.65 -7.66 -22.37
C LEU A 6 -2.09 -7.68 -20.91
N VAL A 7 -2.03 -6.52 -20.26
CA VAL A 7 -2.56 -6.37 -18.90
C VAL A 7 -4.08 -6.64 -18.90
N THR A 8 -4.54 -7.31 -17.85
CA THR A 8 -5.96 -7.58 -17.66
C THR A 8 -6.73 -6.26 -17.52
N GLU A 9 -7.74 -6.07 -18.35
CA GLU A 9 -8.69 -4.96 -18.21
C GLU A 9 -9.77 -5.35 -17.21
N PHE A 10 -9.90 -4.56 -16.17
CA PHE A 10 -10.87 -4.79 -15.12
C PHE A 10 -12.12 -3.93 -15.32
N PRO A 11 -13.32 -4.42 -14.98
CA PRO A 11 -14.50 -3.57 -14.91
C PRO A 11 -14.33 -2.50 -13.83
N THR A 12 -15.12 -1.41 -13.95
CA THR A 12 -15.09 -0.30 -12.98
C THR A 12 -15.29 -0.78 -11.54
N LYS A 13 -16.07 -1.83 -11.36
CA LYS A 13 -16.36 -2.49 -10.09
C LYS A 13 -16.47 -4.00 -10.28
N GLN A 14 -15.81 -4.76 -9.43
CA GLN A 14 -15.92 -6.22 -9.40
C GLN A 14 -15.69 -6.77 -7.99
N ALA A 15 -16.14 -8.01 -7.74
CA ALA A 15 -15.82 -8.70 -6.50
C ALA A 15 -14.30 -8.91 -6.37
N ALA A 16 -13.77 -8.70 -5.18
CA ALA A 16 -12.39 -9.02 -4.84
C ALA A 16 -12.24 -10.54 -4.60
N ARG A 17 -11.00 -11.04 -4.71
CA ARG A 17 -10.70 -12.43 -4.37
C ARG A 17 -10.67 -12.59 -2.85
N GLU A 18 -11.37 -13.60 -2.35
CA GLU A 18 -11.47 -13.90 -0.92
C GLU A 18 -10.51 -15.02 -0.52
N TYR A 19 -9.99 -14.95 0.72
CA TYR A 19 -9.05 -15.89 1.31
C TYR A 19 -9.42 -16.18 2.75
N GLU A 20 -9.03 -17.37 3.21
CA GLU A 20 -9.15 -17.79 4.60
C GLU A 20 -7.88 -18.54 5.00
N ALA A 21 -7.39 -18.31 6.22
CA ALA A 21 -6.25 -19.04 6.75
C ALA A 21 -6.55 -20.53 6.89
N ASN A 22 -5.56 -21.39 6.70
CA ASN A 22 -5.72 -22.84 6.88
C ASN A 22 -6.09 -23.23 8.33
N SER A 23 -5.84 -22.31 9.28
CA SER A 23 -6.17 -22.50 10.69
C SER A 23 -6.74 -21.20 11.26
N ILE A 24 -8.02 -21.21 11.61
CA ILE A 24 -8.73 -20.05 12.15
C ILE A 24 -8.58 -20.00 13.68
N THR A 25 -8.16 -18.85 14.18
CA THR A 25 -8.17 -18.54 15.62
C THR A 25 -9.27 -17.52 15.91
N VAL A 26 -10.24 -17.89 16.76
CA VAL A 26 -11.33 -16.99 17.13
C VAL A 26 -10.77 -15.76 17.86
N PRO A 27 -10.92 -14.55 17.30
CA PRO A 27 -10.38 -13.35 17.92
C PRO A 27 -11.23 -12.93 19.11
N LEU A 28 -10.58 -12.32 20.10
CA LEU A 28 -11.30 -11.67 21.20
C LEU A 28 -11.85 -10.31 20.74
N ASN A 29 -13.06 -9.98 21.18
CA ASN A 29 -13.61 -8.64 20.96
C ASN A 29 -12.84 -7.63 21.83
N LYS A 30 -12.54 -6.49 21.26
CA LYS A 30 -11.76 -5.39 21.86
C LYS A 30 -12.53 -4.08 21.70
N ASP A 31 -12.40 -3.15 22.64
CA ASP A 31 -12.96 -1.80 22.50
C ASP A 31 -12.14 -0.94 21.49
N THR A 32 -10.91 -1.39 21.21
CA THR A 32 -10.02 -0.74 20.23
C THR A 32 -9.32 -1.78 19.37
N LEU A 33 -9.16 -1.49 18.07
CA LEU A 33 -8.47 -2.35 17.11
C LEU A 33 -7.18 -1.70 16.64
N THR A 34 -6.10 -2.47 16.58
CA THR A 34 -4.86 -2.04 15.94
C THR A 34 -5.00 -2.18 14.43
N VAL A 35 -5.03 -1.04 13.74
CA VAL A 35 -5.10 -0.94 12.29
C VAL A 35 -3.73 -0.56 11.76
N VAL A 36 -3.25 -1.25 10.75
CA VAL A 36 -1.93 -1.01 10.15
C VAL A 36 -2.07 -0.90 8.64
N THR A 37 -1.40 0.07 8.02
CA THR A 37 -1.15 0.09 6.57
C THR A 37 0.33 -0.11 6.29
N TRP A 38 0.64 -0.85 5.21
CA TRP A 38 2.02 -1.12 4.83
C TRP A 38 2.16 -1.50 3.36
N ASN A 39 2.94 -0.76 2.60
CA ASN A 39 3.44 -1.21 1.30
C ASN A 39 4.57 -2.22 1.56
N ILE A 40 4.37 -3.48 1.20
CA ILE A 40 5.28 -4.59 1.52
C ILE A 40 6.28 -4.92 0.40
N ARG A 41 6.27 -4.12 -0.67
CA ARG A 41 7.21 -4.27 -1.79
C ARG A 41 7.36 -5.72 -2.24
N PHE A 42 6.25 -6.39 -2.49
CA PHE A 42 6.13 -7.80 -2.91
C PHE A 42 7.07 -8.78 -2.16
N GLY A 43 7.39 -8.47 -0.89
CA GLY A 43 8.15 -9.37 0.00
C GLY A 43 9.63 -9.50 -0.30
N ILE A 44 10.22 -8.60 -1.09
CA ILE A 44 11.67 -8.61 -1.38
C ILE A 44 12.53 -7.83 -0.40
N GLY A 45 11.90 -7.22 0.61
CA GLY A 45 12.61 -6.38 1.57
C GLY A 45 13.30 -5.20 0.88
N ARG A 46 14.59 -5.03 1.14
CA ARG A 46 15.43 -3.96 0.58
C ARG A 46 16.30 -4.43 -0.59
N ALA A 47 15.96 -5.54 -1.24
CA ALA A 47 16.73 -6.03 -2.38
C ALA A 47 16.70 -5.03 -3.55
N GLU A 48 17.79 -4.98 -4.31
CA GLU A 48 17.99 -4.06 -5.44
C GLU A 48 17.21 -4.53 -6.68
N TRP A 49 15.93 -4.17 -6.74
CA TRP A 49 15.05 -4.54 -7.86
C TRP A 49 15.17 -3.54 -9.02
N PHE A 50 15.19 -4.05 -10.25
CA PHE A 50 15.40 -3.27 -11.48
C PHE A 50 14.35 -2.19 -11.76
N GLY A 51 13.17 -2.27 -11.16
CA GLY A 51 12.09 -1.27 -11.28
C GLY A 51 12.27 -0.07 -10.36
N ASP A 52 13.26 -0.08 -9.49
CA ASP A 52 13.64 1.03 -8.62
C ASP A 52 14.99 1.59 -9.05
N SER A 53 15.33 2.76 -8.54
CA SER A 53 16.68 3.30 -8.73
C SER A 53 17.72 2.31 -8.20
N CYS A 54 18.84 2.17 -8.87
CA CYS A 54 19.99 1.34 -8.49
C CYS A 54 19.77 -0.18 -8.51
N GLY A 55 18.64 -0.67 -8.99
CA GLY A 55 18.34 -2.08 -9.01
C GLY A 55 18.71 -2.78 -10.32
N GLU A 56 19.26 -4.01 -10.24
CA GLU A 56 19.50 -4.87 -11.39
C GLU A 56 18.78 -6.22 -11.29
N LEU A 57 18.27 -6.58 -10.10
CA LEU A 57 17.60 -7.86 -9.88
C LEU A 57 16.18 -7.84 -10.43
N VAL A 58 15.84 -8.79 -11.26
CA VAL A 58 14.51 -8.91 -11.89
C VAL A 58 13.65 -9.95 -11.19
N LEU A 59 14.26 -11.06 -10.80
CA LEU A 59 13.61 -12.24 -10.23
C LEU A 59 14.31 -12.62 -8.93
N PHE A 60 13.52 -13.04 -7.97
CA PHE A 60 13.99 -13.53 -6.68
C PHE A 60 13.64 -15.01 -6.54
N ASP A 61 14.51 -15.76 -5.88
CA ASP A 61 14.24 -17.15 -5.61
C ASP A 61 13.23 -17.34 -4.46
N LYS A 62 12.81 -18.59 -4.27
CA LYS A 62 11.79 -18.90 -3.27
C LYS A 62 12.25 -18.61 -1.84
N ASP A 63 13.51 -18.89 -1.55
CA ASP A 63 14.05 -18.73 -0.19
C ASP A 63 14.23 -17.23 0.14
N GLU A 64 14.65 -16.42 -0.85
CA GLU A 64 14.72 -14.95 -0.70
C GLU A 64 13.35 -14.34 -0.36
N ILE A 65 12.30 -14.72 -1.12
CA ILE A 65 10.94 -14.23 -0.86
C ILE A 65 10.40 -14.74 0.48
N GLN A 66 10.65 -16.00 0.83
CA GLN A 66 10.22 -16.54 2.12
C GLN A 66 10.88 -15.80 3.29
N ASN A 67 12.16 -15.52 3.22
CA ASN A 67 12.87 -14.75 4.23
C ASN A 67 12.28 -13.33 4.38
N GLY A 68 11.97 -12.64 3.28
CA GLY A 68 11.31 -11.34 3.32
C GLY A 68 9.91 -11.41 3.96
N LEU A 69 9.12 -12.41 3.60
CA LEU A 69 7.79 -12.63 4.19
C LEU A 69 7.87 -13.01 5.69
N GLU A 70 8.89 -13.75 6.12
CA GLU A 70 9.13 -14.07 7.53
C GLU A 70 9.39 -12.80 8.35
N LEU A 71 10.24 -11.87 7.87
CA LEU A 71 10.48 -10.57 8.50
C LEU A 71 9.18 -9.75 8.62
N LEU A 72 8.39 -9.69 7.54
CA LEU A 72 7.08 -9.03 7.54
C LEU A 72 6.14 -9.66 8.57
N ALA A 73 6.03 -10.99 8.60
CA ALA A 73 5.15 -11.71 9.52
C ALA A 73 5.55 -11.50 10.99
N GLU A 74 6.84 -11.56 11.31
CA GLU A 74 7.36 -11.27 12.66
C GLU A 74 6.97 -9.86 13.10
N LYS A 75 7.12 -8.88 12.22
CA LYS A 75 6.76 -7.49 12.50
C LYS A 75 5.24 -7.31 12.67
N ILE A 76 4.42 -7.93 11.81
CA ILE A 76 2.94 -7.92 11.90
C ILE A 76 2.48 -8.51 13.25
N ILE A 77 3.09 -9.63 13.67
CA ILE A 77 2.79 -10.25 14.97
C ILE A 77 3.19 -9.33 16.12
N ALA A 78 4.39 -8.72 16.04
CA ALA A 78 4.90 -7.81 17.08
C ALA A 78 4.03 -6.55 17.24
N MET A 79 3.42 -6.06 16.16
CA MET A 79 2.48 -4.92 16.20
C MET A 79 1.11 -5.28 16.81
N ASP A 80 0.81 -6.57 17.06
CA ASP A 80 -0.52 -7.08 17.45
C ASP A 80 -1.64 -6.52 16.56
N ALA A 81 -1.40 -6.50 15.24
CA ALA A 81 -2.33 -5.96 14.27
C ALA A 81 -3.66 -6.75 14.27
N ASP A 82 -4.77 -6.04 14.18
CA ASP A 82 -6.13 -6.61 14.05
C ASP A 82 -6.64 -6.53 12.61
N ILE A 83 -6.27 -5.45 11.89
CA ILE A 83 -6.57 -5.21 10.48
C ILE A 83 -5.30 -4.71 9.78
N LEU A 84 -5.01 -5.27 8.61
CA LEU A 84 -3.91 -4.85 7.74
C LEU A 84 -4.46 -4.35 6.40
N LEU A 85 -3.97 -3.19 5.95
CA LEU A 85 -4.14 -2.65 4.60
C LEU A 85 -2.77 -2.75 3.93
N LEU A 86 -2.62 -3.66 2.98
CA LEU A 86 -1.32 -3.98 2.37
C LEU A 86 -1.30 -3.60 0.89
N GLN A 87 -0.24 -2.96 0.46
CA GLN A 87 0.01 -2.61 -0.94
C GLN A 87 1.21 -3.40 -1.47
N GLU A 88 1.27 -3.54 -2.80
CA GLU A 88 2.31 -4.31 -3.51
C GLU A 88 2.40 -5.78 -3.09
N VAL A 89 1.26 -6.43 -2.92
CA VAL A 89 1.18 -7.85 -2.58
C VAL A 89 1.15 -8.68 -3.85
N ASP A 90 2.09 -9.60 -4.02
CA ASP A 90 2.14 -10.55 -5.14
C ASP A 90 1.39 -11.85 -4.82
N ILE A 91 0.68 -12.41 -5.82
CA ILE A 91 0.00 -13.71 -5.65
C ILE A 91 0.35 -14.74 -6.72
N ASP A 92 0.81 -14.40 -7.86
CA ASP A 92 1.12 -15.32 -8.98
C ASP A 92 2.15 -14.66 -9.91
N SER A 93 3.16 -14.06 -9.28
CA SER A 93 4.20 -13.31 -9.97
C SER A 93 5.48 -14.12 -10.07
N LYS A 94 6.06 -14.16 -11.28
CA LYS A 94 7.34 -14.83 -11.50
C LYS A 94 8.46 -14.23 -10.66
N ARG A 95 8.47 -12.89 -10.49
CA ARG A 95 9.49 -12.18 -9.70
C ARG A 95 9.55 -12.64 -8.24
N SER A 96 8.43 -13.02 -7.68
CA SER A 96 8.30 -13.50 -6.29
C SER A 96 8.09 -15.03 -6.21
N ALA A 97 8.70 -15.77 -7.15
CA ALA A 97 8.68 -17.25 -7.20
C ALA A 97 7.27 -17.86 -7.17
N TYR A 98 6.27 -17.15 -7.67
CA TYR A 98 4.85 -17.55 -7.69
C TYR A 98 4.25 -17.82 -6.29
N ILE A 99 4.82 -17.26 -5.23
CA ILE A 99 4.25 -17.39 -3.88
C ILE A 99 2.97 -16.53 -3.79
N ASP A 100 1.87 -17.14 -3.35
CA ASP A 100 0.66 -16.40 -2.98
C ASP A 100 0.89 -15.79 -1.59
N GLN A 101 1.30 -14.52 -1.58
CA GLN A 101 1.72 -13.82 -0.36
C GLN A 101 0.54 -13.56 0.58
N VAL A 102 -0.69 -13.42 0.04
CA VAL A 102 -1.89 -13.29 0.88
C VAL A 102 -2.10 -14.57 1.69
N GLN A 103 -2.13 -15.73 1.04
CA GLN A 103 -2.30 -17.01 1.73
C GLN A 103 -1.14 -17.27 2.69
N TRP A 104 0.09 -16.97 2.27
CA TRP A 104 1.27 -17.17 3.10
C TRP A 104 1.21 -16.33 4.39
N LEU A 105 0.84 -15.05 4.30
CA LEU A 105 0.71 -14.17 5.47
C LEU A 105 -0.44 -14.61 6.38
N LEU A 106 -1.58 -15.06 5.84
CA LEU A 106 -2.67 -15.62 6.64
C LEU A 106 -2.23 -16.84 7.45
N ASP A 107 -1.44 -17.72 6.84
CA ASP A 107 -1.00 -18.97 7.47
C ASP A 107 0.16 -18.78 8.46
N ASN A 108 0.87 -17.64 8.41
CA ASN A 108 2.05 -17.38 9.24
C ASN A 108 1.89 -16.17 10.17
N THR A 109 0.68 -15.59 10.27
CA THR A 109 0.37 -14.49 11.20
C THR A 109 -0.87 -14.83 12.04
N THR A 110 -1.40 -13.83 12.74
CA THR A 110 -2.64 -13.94 13.49
C THR A 110 -3.89 -13.57 12.68
N MET A 111 -3.73 -13.31 11.39
CA MET A 111 -4.84 -12.97 10.49
C MET A 111 -5.58 -14.23 10.06
N ASN A 112 -6.91 -14.17 10.03
CA ASN A 112 -7.76 -15.29 9.68
C ASN A 112 -8.34 -15.21 8.27
N TYR A 113 -8.63 -13.99 7.80
CA TYR A 113 -9.35 -13.72 6.54
C TYR A 113 -8.63 -12.67 5.74
N GLY A 114 -8.71 -12.79 4.43
CA GLY A 114 -8.11 -11.85 3.51
C GLY A 114 -8.98 -11.60 2.29
N VAL A 115 -8.82 -10.43 1.70
CA VAL A 115 -9.34 -10.09 0.37
C VAL A 115 -8.24 -9.45 -0.45
N TYR A 116 -8.25 -9.65 -1.76
CA TYR A 116 -7.21 -9.19 -2.67
C TYR A 116 -7.80 -8.62 -3.95
N ALA A 117 -7.22 -7.53 -4.43
CA ALA A 117 -7.57 -6.90 -5.70
C ALA A 117 -6.32 -6.66 -6.55
N SER A 118 -6.21 -7.35 -7.69
CA SER A 118 -5.12 -7.15 -8.64
C SER A 118 -5.09 -5.70 -9.12
N MET A 119 -3.91 -5.13 -9.10
CA MET A 119 -3.58 -3.83 -9.64
C MET A 119 -2.81 -3.98 -10.97
N TRP A 120 -1.98 -4.99 -11.07
CA TRP A 120 -1.22 -5.33 -12.27
C TRP A 120 -1.27 -6.83 -12.48
N GLU A 121 -2.11 -7.27 -13.39
CA GLU A 121 -2.24 -8.67 -13.77
C GLU A 121 -1.94 -8.82 -15.27
N VAL A 122 -0.83 -9.48 -15.57
CA VAL A 122 -0.33 -9.66 -16.92
C VAL A 122 0.35 -11.01 -17.07
N GLN A 123 0.07 -11.71 -18.16
CA GLN A 123 0.65 -13.05 -18.39
C GLN A 123 2.12 -12.98 -18.80
N PHE A 124 2.55 -11.90 -19.43
CA PHE A 124 3.91 -11.74 -19.93
C PHE A 124 4.30 -10.28 -20.06
N VAL A 125 5.21 -9.84 -19.21
CA VAL A 125 5.93 -8.56 -19.35
C VAL A 125 7.24 -8.86 -20.11
N PRO A 126 7.47 -8.27 -21.29
CA PRO A 126 8.65 -8.58 -22.10
C PRO A 126 9.97 -8.07 -21.50
N SER A 127 9.90 -7.04 -20.61
CA SER A 127 11.08 -6.39 -20.04
C SER A 127 11.87 -7.34 -19.16
N ASP A 128 13.16 -7.47 -19.44
CA ASP A 128 14.21 -8.08 -18.61
C ASP A 128 13.89 -9.51 -18.11
N GLY A 129 12.94 -10.19 -18.74
CA GLY A 129 12.53 -11.53 -18.35
C GLY A 129 11.56 -11.60 -17.15
N LEU A 130 10.97 -10.48 -16.76
CA LEU A 130 9.99 -10.38 -15.67
C LEU A 130 8.84 -11.38 -15.82
N GLY A 131 8.34 -11.56 -17.05
CA GLY A 131 7.34 -12.58 -17.34
C GLY A 131 5.98 -12.27 -16.73
N ARG A 132 5.38 -13.26 -16.05
CA ARG A 132 4.07 -13.11 -15.42
C ARG A 132 4.14 -12.29 -14.14
N VAL A 133 3.21 -11.36 -13.99
CA VAL A 133 3.02 -10.56 -12.77
C VAL A 133 1.55 -10.56 -12.38
N ASN A 134 1.28 -10.72 -11.10
CA ASN A 134 0.00 -10.39 -10.49
C ASN A 134 0.27 -9.77 -9.11
N THR A 135 0.23 -8.45 -9.06
CA THR A 135 0.43 -7.65 -7.85
C THR A 135 -0.78 -6.79 -7.57
N GLY A 136 -1.06 -6.48 -6.31
CA GLY A 136 -2.23 -5.71 -5.94
C GLY A 136 -2.27 -5.27 -4.49
N ASN A 137 -3.48 -4.90 -4.08
CA ASN A 137 -3.81 -4.51 -2.72
C ASN A 137 -4.45 -5.69 -1.98
N ALA A 138 -4.20 -5.80 -0.66
CA ALA A 138 -4.82 -6.81 0.18
C ALA A 138 -5.29 -6.21 1.51
N ILE A 139 -6.45 -6.65 1.98
CA ILE A 139 -6.93 -6.38 3.33
C ILE A 139 -6.94 -7.71 4.08
N LEU A 140 -6.19 -7.78 5.20
CA LEU A 140 -6.22 -8.94 6.08
C LEU A 140 -6.89 -8.57 7.40
N SER A 141 -7.63 -9.50 7.99
CA SER A 141 -8.42 -9.28 9.21
C SER A 141 -8.45 -10.51 10.10
N ARG A 142 -8.53 -10.30 11.40
CA ARG A 142 -8.85 -11.37 12.36
C ARG A 142 -10.31 -11.80 12.28
N TRP A 143 -11.23 -10.91 11.88
CA TRP A 143 -12.67 -11.18 11.71
C TRP A 143 -13.01 -11.40 10.25
N SER A 144 -14.08 -12.13 9.99
CA SER A 144 -14.49 -12.43 8.62
C SER A 144 -14.77 -11.15 7.81
N LEU A 145 -14.47 -11.23 6.53
CA LEU A 145 -14.70 -10.17 5.56
C LEU A 145 -15.89 -10.53 4.67
N SER A 146 -16.61 -9.54 4.19
CA SER A 146 -17.72 -9.69 3.24
C SER A 146 -17.86 -8.45 2.36
N GLU A 147 -18.70 -8.53 1.35
CA GLU A 147 -18.95 -7.43 0.41
C GLU A 147 -17.64 -6.85 -0.18
N ALA A 148 -16.65 -7.72 -0.40
CA ALA A 148 -15.32 -7.31 -0.86
C ALA A 148 -15.35 -6.90 -2.34
N GLU A 149 -14.86 -5.70 -2.64
CA GLU A 149 -14.95 -5.08 -3.96
C GLU A 149 -13.64 -4.40 -4.36
N ARG A 150 -13.26 -4.61 -5.62
CA ARG A 150 -12.25 -3.83 -6.34
C ARG A 150 -12.94 -2.71 -7.09
N LEU A 151 -12.51 -1.47 -6.89
CA LEU A 151 -13.01 -0.27 -7.55
C LEU A 151 -11.88 0.34 -8.38
N GLN A 152 -12.05 0.38 -9.71
CA GLN A 152 -11.04 0.89 -10.63
C GLN A 152 -10.84 2.39 -10.43
N LEU A 153 -9.59 2.83 -10.31
CA LEU A 153 -9.20 4.24 -10.33
C LEU A 153 -8.88 4.71 -11.76
N SER A 154 -8.91 6.02 -11.96
CA SER A 154 -8.48 6.65 -13.21
C SER A 154 -7.09 6.20 -13.62
N LEU A 155 -6.94 5.88 -14.89
CA LEU A 155 -5.68 5.45 -15.49
C LEU A 155 -4.83 6.66 -15.88
N ARG A 156 -3.50 6.50 -15.89
CA ARG A 156 -2.57 7.52 -16.36
C ARG A 156 -2.89 7.95 -17.80
N GLY A 157 -3.08 9.26 -17.99
CA GLY A 157 -3.36 9.87 -19.29
C GLY A 157 -2.09 10.19 -20.09
N ASP A 158 -0.98 10.41 -19.41
CA ASP A 158 0.32 10.85 -19.93
C ASP A 158 1.15 9.76 -20.64
N GLN A 159 0.72 8.49 -20.57
CA GLN A 159 1.41 7.37 -21.22
C GLN A 159 0.95 7.15 -22.68
N ASP A 160 1.85 6.62 -23.54
CA ASP A 160 1.50 6.16 -24.88
C ASP A 160 0.65 4.86 -24.84
N ALA A 161 0.09 4.48 -26.01
CA ALA A 161 -0.82 3.34 -26.10
C ALA A 161 -0.15 1.98 -25.80
N LEU A 162 1.15 1.83 -26.12
CA LEU A 162 1.88 0.60 -25.89
C LEU A 162 2.18 0.45 -24.40
N THR A 163 2.67 1.49 -23.76
CA THR A 163 2.89 1.52 -22.32
C THR A 163 1.59 1.21 -21.57
N LYS A 164 0.47 1.87 -21.94
CA LYS A 164 -0.85 1.59 -21.34
C LYS A 164 -1.29 0.13 -21.47
N ALA A 165 -0.93 -0.55 -22.55
CA ALA A 165 -1.31 -1.95 -22.74
C ALA A 165 -0.63 -2.93 -21.78
N PHE A 166 0.43 -2.49 -21.08
CA PHE A 166 1.16 -3.30 -20.08
C PHE A 166 1.21 -2.66 -18.70
N TYR A 167 0.62 -1.48 -18.51
CA TYR A 167 0.77 -0.70 -17.29
C TYR A 167 -0.28 -1.05 -16.22
N VAL A 168 0.01 -0.63 -15.00
CA VAL A 168 -0.76 -0.85 -13.78
C VAL A 168 -2.19 -0.28 -13.87
N ARG A 169 -3.17 -1.02 -13.34
CA ARG A 169 -4.58 -0.65 -13.21
C ARG A 169 -4.91 -0.37 -11.74
N ARG A 170 -4.47 0.80 -11.23
CA ARG A 170 -4.67 1.20 -9.83
C ARG A 170 -6.13 1.06 -9.40
N ASN A 171 -6.37 0.70 -8.16
CA ASN A 171 -7.70 0.48 -7.62
C ASN A 171 -7.78 0.83 -6.14
N VAL A 172 -9.01 0.98 -5.66
CA VAL A 172 -9.35 0.91 -4.25
C VAL A 172 -9.92 -0.49 -3.98
N LEU A 173 -9.41 -1.15 -2.96
CA LEU A 173 -9.98 -2.37 -2.40
C LEU A 173 -10.78 -2.00 -1.17
N ARG A 174 -12.05 -2.40 -1.09
CA ARG A 174 -12.86 -2.24 0.12
C ARG A 174 -13.51 -3.55 0.51
N ALA A 175 -13.67 -3.75 1.81
CA ALA A 175 -14.40 -4.88 2.35
C ALA A 175 -15.07 -4.51 3.66
N LYS A 176 -16.20 -5.15 3.96
CA LYS A 176 -16.86 -5.04 5.25
C LYS A 176 -16.25 -6.04 6.22
N VAL A 177 -15.76 -5.55 7.34
CA VAL A 177 -15.30 -6.35 8.47
C VAL A 177 -16.51 -6.70 9.32
N ASN A 178 -16.78 -7.99 9.48
CA ASN A 178 -17.91 -8.48 10.26
C ASN A 178 -17.57 -8.50 11.76
N TYR A 179 -17.21 -7.33 12.30
CA TYR A 179 -16.97 -7.19 13.73
C TYR A 179 -18.28 -7.34 14.50
N PRO A 180 -18.33 -8.12 15.59
CA PRO A 180 -19.57 -8.34 16.34
C PRO A 180 -20.20 -7.03 16.81
N ASP A 181 -21.51 -6.89 16.60
CA ASP A 181 -22.37 -5.75 16.97
C ASP A 181 -22.01 -4.39 16.34
N SER A 182 -20.81 -4.26 15.76
CA SER A 182 -20.32 -3.01 15.16
C SER A 182 -19.55 -3.26 13.87
N PRO A 183 -20.16 -3.80 12.80
CA PRO A 183 -19.48 -4.01 11.53
C PRO A 183 -19.07 -2.67 10.91
N PHE A 184 -17.88 -2.64 10.28
CA PHE A 184 -17.32 -1.46 9.66
C PHE A 184 -16.65 -1.79 8.32
N TRP A 185 -16.23 -0.78 7.58
CA TRP A 185 -15.53 -0.95 6.31
C TRP A 185 -14.03 -0.73 6.47
N ALA A 186 -13.27 -1.59 5.84
CA ALA A 186 -11.83 -1.40 5.61
C ALA A 186 -11.64 -1.02 4.13
N VAL A 187 -10.86 0.04 3.88
CA VAL A 187 -10.67 0.60 2.53
C VAL A 187 -9.19 0.83 2.31
N ASP A 188 -8.62 0.17 1.32
CA ASP A 188 -7.20 0.20 0.98
C ASP A 188 -6.98 0.82 -0.41
N ILE A 189 -5.96 1.67 -0.53
CA ILE A 189 -5.56 2.32 -1.77
C ILE A 189 -4.05 2.27 -1.96
N HIS A 190 -3.63 2.08 -3.22
CA HIS A 190 -2.28 2.42 -3.65
C HIS A 190 -2.39 3.36 -4.86
N ALA A 191 -2.16 4.66 -4.64
CA ALA A 191 -2.29 5.68 -5.67
C ALA A 191 -1.08 5.71 -6.62
N SER A 192 -1.19 6.41 -7.75
CA SER A 192 -0.10 6.57 -8.70
C SER A 192 1.04 7.42 -8.12
N ALA A 193 2.27 6.91 -8.22
CA ALA A 193 3.47 7.63 -7.81
C ALA A 193 3.86 8.73 -8.83
N PHE A 194 3.93 8.35 -10.09
CA PHE A 194 4.54 9.17 -11.16
C PHE A 194 3.48 9.52 -12.20
N SER A 195 2.81 10.65 -12.10
CA SER A 195 1.98 11.16 -13.19
C SER A 195 2.22 12.65 -13.37
N ASN A 196 2.47 13.04 -14.64
CA ASN A 196 2.69 14.43 -15.03
C ASN A 196 1.38 15.11 -15.50
N ASP A 197 0.24 14.43 -15.32
CA ASP A 197 -1.09 14.91 -15.64
C ASP A 197 -1.99 15.00 -14.40
N ASP A 198 -3.29 15.14 -14.59
CA ASP A 198 -4.27 15.22 -13.50
C ASP A 198 -4.66 13.86 -12.88
N THR A 199 -3.94 12.78 -13.18
CA THR A 199 -4.28 11.42 -12.71
C THR A 199 -4.30 11.32 -11.20
N LYS A 200 -3.28 11.83 -10.50
CA LYS A 200 -3.22 11.81 -9.01
C LYS A 200 -4.43 12.53 -8.43
N GLN A 201 -4.73 13.74 -8.91
CA GLN A 201 -5.90 14.51 -8.47
C GLN A 201 -7.21 13.71 -8.63
N LYS A 202 -7.40 13.08 -9.80
CA LYS A 202 -8.60 12.27 -10.07
C LYS A 202 -8.68 11.09 -9.11
N GLN A 203 -7.58 10.37 -8.90
CA GLN A 203 -7.54 9.21 -8.00
C GLN A 203 -7.87 9.58 -6.55
N TYR A 204 -7.38 10.71 -6.03
CA TYR A 204 -7.72 11.18 -4.68
C TYR A 204 -9.19 11.61 -4.57
N LEU A 205 -9.74 12.26 -5.60
CA LEU A 205 -11.17 12.59 -5.63
C LEU A 205 -12.05 11.32 -5.69
N GLU A 206 -11.66 10.33 -6.48
CA GLU A 206 -12.35 9.04 -6.55
C GLU A 206 -12.29 8.29 -5.21
N PHE A 207 -11.12 8.25 -4.57
CA PHE A 207 -10.96 7.69 -3.23
C PHE A 207 -11.83 8.41 -2.21
N LYS A 208 -11.76 9.75 -2.17
CA LYS A 208 -12.62 10.54 -1.29
C LYS A 208 -14.10 10.30 -1.53
N ASN A 209 -14.55 10.23 -2.79
CA ASN A 209 -15.94 9.96 -3.12
C ASN A 209 -16.41 8.58 -2.60
N ILE A 210 -15.54 7.57 -2.61
CA ILE A 210 -15.83 6.24 -2.04
C ILE A 210 -16.04 6.36 -0.52
N LEU A 211 -15.19 7.14 0.17
CA LEU A 211 -15.33 7.38 1.61
C LEU A 211 -16.57 8.21 1.93
N ASP A 212 -16.85 9.27 1.16
CA ASP A 212 -18.05 10.12 1.28
C ASP A 212 -19.36 9.28 1.08
N GLU A 213 -19.33 8.32 0.15
CA GLU A 213 -20.44 7.38 -0.05
C GLU A 213 -20.70 6.54 1.21
N LEU A 214 -19.65 5.96 1.81
CA LEU A 214 -19.77 5.18 3.03
C LEU A 214 -20.27 6.04 4.20
N ASP A 215 -19.69 7.22 4.39
CA ASP A 215 -20.06 8.16 5.46
C ASP A 215 -21.53 8.61 5.33
N SER A 216 -21.96 9.01 4.13
CA SER A 216 -23.34 9.43 3.86
C SER A 216 -24.38 8.33 4.13
N GLN A 217 -23.96 7.07 4.08
CA GLN A 217 -24.78 5.90 4.42
C GLN A 217 -24.71 5.55 5.92
N GLY A 218 -24.04 6.35 6.74
CA GLY A 218 -23.84 6.11 8.16
C GLY A 218 -22.96 4.89 8.45
N LYS A 219 -22.08 4.52 7.53
CA LYS A 219 -21.15 3.40 7.67
C LYS A 219 -19.82 3.87 8.25
N ASN A 220 -19.41 3.27 9.35
CA ASN A 220 -18.09 3.52 9.93
C ASN A 220 -17.01 2.86 9.06
N PHE A 221 -15.86 3.50 8.95
CA PHE A 221 -14.74 2.95 8.20
C PHE A 221 -13.37 3.31 8.79
N ILE A 222 -12.42 2.47 8.44
CA ILE A 222 -10.98 2.75 8.44
C ILE A 222 -10.51 2.73 7.00
N ALA A 223 -9.66 3.68 6.60
CA ALA A 223 -9.18 3.79 5.23
C ALA A 223 -7.72 4.22 5.24
N GLY A 224 -6.96 3.81 4.24
CA GLY A 224 -5.58 4.23 4.13
C GLY A 224 -4.84 3.49 3.03
N GLY A 225 -3.53 3.59 3.06
CA GLY A 225 -2.64 3.01 2.07
C GLY A 225 -1.47 3.91 1.73
N ASP A 226 -0.77 3.53 0.69
CA ASP A 226 0.25 4.34 0.04
C ASP A 226 -0.41 5.34 -0.93
N LEU A 227 -0.44 6.60 -0.51
CA LEU A 227 -1.02 7.68 -1.30
C LEU A 227 0.00 8.34 -2.22
N ASN A 228 1.29 8.02 -2.13
CA ASN A 228 2.34 8.56 -2.99
C ASN A 228 2.35 10.11 -3.08
N GLU A 229 2.00 10.79 -1.98
CA GLU A 229 1.94 12.25 -1.91
C GLU A 229 2.27 12.75 -0.51
N LEU A 230 2.92 13.91 -0.44
CA LEU A 230 3.25 14.55 0.84
C LEU A 230 2.00 15.10 1.53
N PRO A 231 1.96 15.13 2.88
CA PRO A 231 0.84 15.72 3.60
C PRO A 231 0.77 17.25 3.38
N PRO A 232 -0.42 17.86 3.55
CA PRO A 232 -0.58 19.31 3.46
C PRO A 232 0.35 20.05 4.42
N GLY A 233 1.07 21.03 3.91
CA GLY A 233 2.00 21.85 4.68
C GLY A 233 3.39 21.23 4.91
N ALA A 234 3.63 20.00 4.42
CA ALA A 234 4.96 19.37 4.47
C ALA A 234 6.02 20.22 3.77
N VAL A 235 7.25 20.12 4.24
CA VAL A 235 8.40 20.67 3.53
C VAL A 235 8.58 19.91 2.22
N LYS A 236 8.50 20.63 1.10
CA LYS A 236 8.65 20.08 -0.24
C LYS A 236 10.11 20.13 -0.66
N ASN A 237 10.69 18.98 -0.86
CA ASN A 237 12.10 18.85 -1.25
C ASN A 237 12.23 18.18 -2.61
N ASN A 238 13.36 18.41 -3.26
CA ASN A 238 13.85 17.52 -4.30
C ASN A 238 14.61 16.38 -3.62
N TYR A 239 14.07 15.16 -3.73
CA TYR A 239 14.68 13.96 -3.16
C TYR A 239 15.57 13.21 -4.17
N CYS A 240 15.72 13.72 -5.40
CA CYS A 240 16.41 13.02 -6.47
C CYS A 240 17.88 12.70 -6.14
N ASP A 241 18.55 13.58 -5.40
CA ASP A 241 19.93 13.29 -4.96
C ASP A 241 20.02 12.11 -3.97
N ASN A 242 18.93 11.81 -3.24
CA ASN A 242 18.83 10.67 -2.35
C ASN A 242 18.36 9.41 -3.06
N ASP A 243 17.48 9.58 -4.07
CA ASP A 243 16.83 8.50 -4.79
C ASP A 243 17.68 8.00 -5.97
N ARG A 244 18.58 8.83 -6.46
CA ARG A 244 19.43 8.57 -7.64
C ARG A 244 20.63 7.67 -7.34
N CYS A 245 20.92 6.80 -8.28
CA CYS A 245 22.12 5.98 -8.24
C CYS A 245 23.40 6.77 -8.54
N PRO A 246 24.54 6.37 -7.96
CA PRO A 246 25.82 6.91 -8.36
C PRO A 246 26.07 6.73 -9.87
N GLY A 247 26.11 7.84 -10.62
CA GLY A 247 26.36 7.85 -12.05
C GLY A 247 25.13 7.99 -12.95
N GLU A 248 23.91 7.97 -12.38
CA GLU A 248 22.70 8.33 -13.11
C GLU A 248 22.66 9.81 -13.48
N LEU A 249 22.09 10.11 -14.65
CA LEU A 249 21.93 11.48 -15.13
C LEU A 249 20.62 12.08 -14.58
N ALA A 250 20.63 13.37 -14.27
CA ALA A 250 19.48 14.12 -13.78
C ALA A 250 18.25 14.10 -14.71
N GLU A 251 18.46 13.71 -15.98
CA GLU A 251 17.43 13.66 -17.01
C GLU A 251 16.54 12.40 -16.90
N ASP A 252 16.99 11.39 -16.14
CA ASP A 252 16.28 10.12 -15.96
C ASP A 252 15.36 10.12 -14.72
N ASP A 253 15.31 11.23 -13.96
CA ASP A 253 14.59 11.32 -12.70
C ASP A 253 13.09 11.60 -12.92
N GLU A 254 12.27 10.58 -12.84
CA GLU A 254 10.80 10.73 -12.76
C GLU A 254 10.33 10.49 -11.31
N GLY A 255 9.62 11.49 -10.75
CA GLY A 255 8.84 11.33 -9.52
C GLY A 255 9.56 11.49 -8.20
N CYS A 256 10.84 11.86 -8.18
CA CYS A 256 11.60 12.16 -6.97
C CYS A 256 11.59 13.66 -6.57
N ASP A 257 11.22 14.57 -7.49
CA ASP A 257 11.17 16.01 -7.21
C ASP A 257 9.77 16.46 -6.76
N PHE A 258 9.60 16.59 -5.45
CA PHE A 258 8.38 17.11 -4.82
C PHE A 258 8.40 18.62 -4.60
N SER A 259 9.46 19.35 -4.99
CA SER A 259 9.64 20.78 -4.66
C SER A 259 8.52 21.69 -5.18
N ASN A 260 7.90 21.31 -6.30
CA ASN A 260 6.81 22.04 -6.93
C ASN A 260 5.46 21.29 -6.91
N GLU A 261 5.37 20.15 -6.23
CA GLU A 261 4.16 19.33 -6.25
C GLU A 261 3.00 20.03 -5.52
N THR A 262 1.82 19.97 -6.10
CA THR A 262 0.58 20.41 -5.45
C THR A 262 0.00 19.24 -4.66
N THR A 263 -0.20 19.37 -3.35
CA THR A 263 -0.86 18.34 -2.57
C THR A 263 -2.37 18.37 -2.76
N TRP A 264 -2.94 17.20 -3.06
CA TRP A 264 -4.37 16.99 -3.23
C TRP A 264 -5.03 16.35 -2.01
N LEU A 265 -4.23 16.00 -0.98
CA LEU A 265 -4.69 15.33 0.24
C LEU A 265 -5.47 16.25 1.19
N SER A 266 -5.41 17.58 1.01
CA SER A 266 -6.05 18.55 1.92
C SER A 266 -7.52 18.21 2.20
N SER A 267 -8.28 17.82 1.17
CA SER A 267 -9.70 17.49 1.33
C SER A 267 -9.96 16.25 2.19
N LEU A 268 -9.03 15.29 2.23
CA LEU A 268 -9.13 14.13 3.14
C LEU A 268 -8.88 14.56 4.58
N PHE A 269 -7.82 15.34 4.82
CA PHE A 269 -7.49 15.87 6.15
C PHE A 269 -8.56 16.82 6.71
N ASP A 270 -9.24 17.59 5.85
CA ASP A 270 -10.32 18.50 6.24
C ASP A 270 -11.62 17.77 6.60
N THR A 271 -11.83 16.56 6.06
CA THR A 271 -13.11 15.83 6.17
C THR A 271 -13.02 14.70 7.17
N TYR A 272 -11.92 13.94 7.18
CA TYR A 272 -11.76 12.72 7.96
C TYR A 272 -10.66 12.86 9.01
N VAL A 273 -10.71 12.02 10.03
CA VAL A 273 -9.74 12.03 11.13
C VAL A 273 -8.51 11.22 10.71
N PRO A 274 -7.34 11.84 10.49
CA PRO A 274 -6.11 11.12 10.21
C PRO A 274 -5.56 10.49 11.51
N ALA A 275 -4.90 9.33 11.40
CA ALA A 275 -4.24 8.71 12.54
C ALA A 275 -3.06 9.55 13.07
N VAL A 276 -2.29 10.16 12.16
CA VAL A 276 -1.29 11.18 12.46
C VAL A 276 -1.87 12.54 12.09
N SER A 277 -2.13 13.40 13.06
CA SER A 277 -2.67 14.74 12.78
C SER A 277 -1.64 15.61 12.04
N LEU A 278 -2.12 16.59 11.25
CA LEU A 278 -1.22 17.55 10.61
C LEU A 278 -0.40 18.34 11.63
N ILE A 279 -0.97 18.61 12.81
CA ILE A 279 -0.27 19.34 13.87
C ILE A 279 0.90 18.49 14.39
N ASP A 280 0.67 17.21 14.66
CA ASP A 280 1.74 16.32 15.15
C ASP A 280 2.82 16.15 14.08
N TYR A 281 2.41 15.92 12.82
CA TYR A 281 3.34 15.81 11.70
C TYR A 281 4.21 17.06 11.55
N LEU A 282 3.61 18.24 11.47
CA LEU A 282 4.34 19.50 11.25
C LEU A 282 5.20 19.92 12.46
N ASN A 283 4.93 19.40 13.66
CA ASN A 283 5.79 19.61 14.82
C ASN A 283 7.11 18.83 14.74
N ASP A 284 7.08 17.62 14.19
CA ASP A 284 8.29 16.80 13.98
C ASP A 284 8.05 15.80 12.83
N GLU A 285 8.29 16.24 11.61
CA GLU A 285 8.07 15.44 10.39
C GLU A 285 8.88 14.14 10.40
N ASN A 286 10.09 14.15 10.99
CA ASN A 286 11.01 13.01 10.97
C ASN A 286 10.44 11.78 11.69
N LEU A 287 9.58 11.97 12.70
CA LEU A 287 8.94 10.86 13.41
C LEU A 287 7.91 10.10 12.54
N TYR A 288 7.48 10.70 11.45
CA TYR A 288 6.38 10.20 10.65
C TYR A 288 6.74 9.88 9.20
N PHE A 289 7.99 10.01 8.81
CA PHE A 289 8.44 9.58 7.49
C PHE A 289 8.25 8.07 7.32
N THR A 290 7.73 7.68 6.17
CA THR A 290 7.36 6.29 5.89
C THR A 290 8.13 5.66 4.74
N HIS A 291 8.83 6.45 3.93
CA HIS A 291 9.51 5.96 2.73
C HIS A 291 10.98 6.41 2.66
N ALA A 292 11.80 5.53 2.12
CA ALA A 292 13.16 5.80 1.69
C ALA A 292 13.52 4.90 0.50
N SER A 293 14.02 5.49 -0.58
CA SER A 293 14.33 4.77 -1.83
C SER A 293 15.69 4.07 -1.85
N THR A 294 16.58 4.34 -0.88
CA THR A 294 17.89 3.69 -0.84
C THR A 294 17.78 2.20 -0.53
N HIS A 295 18.54 1.40 -1.27
CA HIS A 295 18.49 -0.06 -1.20
C HIS A 295 19.43 -0.66 -0.18
N ASP A 296 20.56 -0.01 0.07
CA ASP A 296 21.57 -0.47 1.04
C ASP A 296 21.29 0.13 2.42
N ALA A 297 20.79 -0.70 3.33
CA ALA A 297 20.50 -0.32 4.71
C ALA A 297 21.79 0.08 5.51
N SER A 298 22.97 -0.20 5.00
CA SER A 298 24.26 0.24 5.57
C SER A 298 24.71 1.60 5.05
N ASP A 299 24.07 2.15 4.02
CA ASP A 299 24.37 3.47 3.48
C ASP A 299 23.92 4.56 4.46
N GLU A 300 24.79 5.53 4.75
CA GLU A 300 24.44 6.69 5.60
C GLU A 300 23.31 7.53 5.02
N ARG A 301 23.04 7.44 3.71
CA ARG A 301 21.89 8.05 3.03
C ARG A 301 20.60 7.32 3.33
N TYR A 302 20.66 6.12 3.90
CA TYR A 302 19.50 5.36 4.30
C TYR A 302 18.80 6.02 5.48
N GLN A 303 17.90 6.92 5.16
CA GLN A 303 17.05 7.59 6.15
C GLN A 303 15.65 7.75 5.59
N TRP A 304 14.66 7.44 6.40
CA TRP A 304 13.28 7.77 6.07
C TRP A 304 13.19 9.27 5.85
N ASN A 305 12.73 9.71 4.68
CA ASN A 305 12.86 11.10 4.26
C ASN A 305 11.54 11.77 3.86
N ARG A 306 10.45 11.00 3.72
CA ARG A 306 9.15 11.53 3.36
C ARG A 306 8.01 10.63 3.86
N LYS A 307 6.80 11.23 3.99
CA LYS A 307 5.60 10.52 4.38
C LYS A 307 4.70 10.31 3.18
N LEU A 308 4.42 9.04 2.85
CA LEU A 308 3.56 8.64 1.73
C LEU A 308 2.38 7.76 2.16
N ASP A 309 2.44 7.16 3.36
CA ASP A 309 1.46 6.21 3.87
C ASP A 309 0.59 6.83 4.97
N TYR A 310 -0.72 6.57 4.90
CA TYR A 310 -1.72 7.25 5.74
C TYR A 310 -2.82 6.30 6.21
N LEU A 311 -3.41 6.65 7.37
CA LEU A 311 -4.65 6.07 7.87
C LEU A 311 -5.64 7.17 8.21
N PHE A 312 -6.92 6.98 7.83
CA PHE A 312 -8.04 7.86 8.07
C PHE A 312 -9.26 7.09 8.61
N THR A 313 -10.16 7.78 9.30
CA THR A 313 -11.46 7.25 9.71
C THR A 313 -12.51 8.37 9.77
N ASN A 314 -13.78 8.03 9.67
CA ASN A 314 -14.89 8.97 9.96
C ASN A 314 -15.36 8.91 11.42
N THR A 315 -14.63 8.18 12.27
CA THR A 315 -14.89 8.09 13.71
C THR A 315 -13.67 8.60 14.52
N ASN A 316 -13.09 7.81 15.42
CA ASN A 316 -11.99 8.26 16.26
C ASN A 316 -10.84 7.26 16.35
N TRP A 317 -9.63 7.77 16.38
CA TRP A 317 -8.45 7.07 16.84
C TRP A 317 -8.25 7.28 18.35
N VAL A 318 -7.60 6.34 19.02
CA VAL A 318 -7.07 6.60 20.36
C VAL A 318 -5.97 7.65 20.25
N VAL A 319 -6.10 8.72 21.02
CA VAL A 319 -5.19 9.87 20.97
C VAL A 319 -3.74 9.42 21.19
N LEU A 320 -2.81 9.88 20.36
CA LEU A 320 -1.38 9.57 20.40
C LEU A 320 -1.07 8.06 20.27
N SER A 321 -1.95 7.30 19.66
CA SER A 321 -1.71 5.86 19.42
C SER A 321 -1.02 5.58 18.08
N ALA A 322 -0.90 6.58 17.20
CA ALA A 322 -0.25 6.40 15.91
C ALA A 322 1.25 6.16 16.08
N VAL A 323 1.75 5.15 15.40
CA VAL A 323 3.17 4.77 15.38
C VAL A 323 3.60 4.57 13.93
N THR A 324 4.69 5.22 13.55
CA THR A 324 5.42 4.93 12.31
C THR A 324 6.59 4.01 12.68
N HIS A 325 6.57 2.79 12.18
CA HIS A 325 7.50 1.72 12.59
C HIS A 325 8.84 1.83 11.87
N GLN A 326 9.55 2.94 12.07
CA GLN A 326 10.83 3.26 11.42
C GLN A 326 11.98 2.30 11.79
N ASP A 327 11.75 1.40 12.74
CA ASP A 327 12.63 0.29 13.08
C ASP A 327 12.52 -0.91 12.12
N ALA A 328 11.51 -0.92 11.22
CA ALA A 328 11.34 -1.93 10.17
C ALA A 328 12.21 -1.60 8.94
N VAL A 329 13.52 -1.71 9.11
CA VAL A 329 14.51 -1.23 8.13
C VAL A 329 14.73 -2.19 6.97
N LEU A 330 14.59 -3.49 7.20
CA LEU A 330 14.91 -4.54 6.23
C LEU A 330 13.69 -5.07 5.48
N GLU A 331 12.50 -4.81 6.00
CA GLU A 331 11.25 -5.44 5.58
C GLU A 331 10.70 -4.87 4.27
N SER A 332 10.88 -3.58 4.02
CA SER A 332 10.43 -2.86 2.82
C SER A 332 11.14 -1.50 2.70
N ASP A 333 10.98 -0.82 1.57
CA ASP A 333 11.31 0.60 1.37
C ASP A 333 10.25 1.54 1.95
N HIS A 334 9.12 0.99 2.40
CA HIS A 334 8.15 1.65 3.24
C HIS A 334 8.13 1.04 4.64
N VAL A 335 7.76 1.84 5.64
CA VAL A 335 7.48 1.35 6.98
C VAL A 335 5.99 1.33 7.27
N ALA A 336 5.58 0.41 8.13
CA ALA A 336 4.21 0.31 8.58
C ALA A 336 3.78 1.56 9.36
N VAL A 337 2.56 2.04 9.11
CA VAL A 337 1.87 3.02 9.96
C VAL A 337 0.75 2.32 10.69
N GLY A 338 0.84 2.27 12.01
CA GLY A 338 -0.15 1.66 12.90
C GLY A 338 -0.86 2.69 13.76
N ALA A 339 -2.14 2.46 14.07
CA ALA A 339 -2.90 3.24 15.04
C ALA A 339 -4.01 2.40 15.70
N LYS A 340 -4.42 2.78 16.91
CA LYS A 340 -5.55 2.14 17.59
C LYS A 340 -6.85 2.86 17.24
N TRP A 341 -7.74 2.16 16.54
CA TRP A 341 -9.07 2.65 16.21
C TRP A 341 -10.07 2.32 17.32
N VAL A 342 -10.91 3.30 17.70
CA VAL A 342 -11.97 3.09 18.69
C VAL A 342 -13.16 2.45 17.99
N VAL A 343 -13.58 1.27 18.44
CA VAL A 343 -14.77 0.60 17.88
C VAL A 343 -16.01 1.40 18.29
N PRO A 344 -16.83 1.89 17.32
CA PRO A 344 -18.00 2.70 17.61
C PRO A 344 -19.15 1.98 18.31
#